data_c01495c657e1b645cb1a062a61c1beb5
#
_entry.id   c01495c657e1b645cb1a062a61c1beb5
#
_cell.length_a   1.000
_cell.length_b   1.000
_cell.length_c   1.000
_cell.angle_alpha   90.00
_cell.angle_beta   90.00
_cell.angle_gamma   90.00
#
_symmetry.space_group_name_H-M   'P 1'
#
loop_
_entity.id
_entity.type
_entity.pdbx_description
1 polymer ?
#
loop_
_entity_poly.entity_id
_entity_poly.type
_entity_poly.pdbx_seq_one_letter_code
_entity_poly.pdbx_strand_id
1 'polypeptide(L)'
;MADWNLIYQDKSVAESVPVRVLLDNQRLLPSCGNALDYASGLSGNGVFLAQQGFEVSAWDLSDIAVNKVNAYAHEKQLSLHAEKMDLENSVDKLKGEFDVIVVSFFLHRESLPILYKLLKPGGVLFYQTFSGEPLNGIGPSRSAFRLRRGELLEVFSNMQLLSYREDCSSTGKNNVIADQVFFVAQK
;
A
#
# COMPACT_ATOMS: atom_id res chain seq x y z
N MET A 1 7.69 -12.47 -14.21
CA MET A 1 6.75 -11.53 -13.54
C MET A 1 5.47 -12.31 -13.27
N ALA A 2 4.79 -12.12 -12.14
CA ALA A 2 3.50 -12.77 -11.88
C ALA A 2 2.45 -12.22 -12.84
N ASP A 3 1.53 -13.07 -13.30
CA ASP A 3 0.36 -12.61 -14.06
C ASP A 3 -0.73 -12.17 -13.06
N TRP A 4 -0.75 -10.86 -12.77
CA TRP A 4 -1.68 -10.27 -11.82
C TRP A 4 -3.14 -10.40 -12.27
N ASN A 5 -3.40 -10.44 -13.58
CA ASN A 5 -4.75 -10.66 -14.09
C ASN A 5 -5.29 -12.02 -13.65
N LEU A 6 -4.51 -13.09 -13.77
CA LEU A 6 -4.91 -14.41 -13.30
C LEU A 6 -5.12 -14.44 -11.77
N ILE A 7 -4.28 -13.72 -11.01
CA ILE A 7 -4.41 -13.65 -9.54
C ILE A 7 -5.72 -13.01 -9.09
N TYR A 8 -6.21 -12.01 -9.82
CA TYR A 8 -7.43 -11.28 -9.46
C TYR A 8 -8.70 -11.78 -10.18
N GLN A 9 -8.56 -12.72 -11.13
CA GLN A 9 -9.69 -13.17 -11.96
C GLN A 9 -10.90 -13.65 -11.14
N ASP A 10 -10.66 -14.49 -10.15
CA ASP A 10 -11.70 -15.14 -9.34
C ASP A 10 -11.92 -14.48 -7.96
N LYS A 11 -11.31 -13.32 -7.72
CA LYS A 11 -11.43 -12.60 -6.45
C LYS A 11 -12.43 -11.45 -6.55
N SER A 12 -13.03 -11.11 -5.40
CA SER A 12 -14.01 -10.03 -5.27
C SER A 12 -13.45 -8.83 -4.51
N VAL A 13 -13.81 -7.62 -4.94
CA VAL A 13 -13.49 -6.37 -4.22
C VAL A 13 -14.16 -6.37 -2.84
N ALA A 14 -15.38 -6.90 -2.72
CA ALA A 14 -16.10 -6.96 -1.45
C ALA A 14 -15.41 -7.80 -0.36
N GLU A 15 -14.53 -8.73 -0.77
CA GLU A 15 -13.73 -9.56 0.15
C GLU A 15 -12.36 -8.96 0.45
N SER A 16 -11.99 -7.87 -0.23
CA SER A 16 -10.72 -7.20 -0.02
C SER A 16 -10.76 -6.39 1.27
N VAL A 17 -9.76 -6.60 2.12
CA VAL A 17 -9.68 -5.93 3.43
C VAL A 17 -8.55 -4.91 3.45
N PRO A 18 -8.70 -3.81 4.19
CA PRO A 18 -7.62 -2.84 4.36
C PRO A 18 -6.45 -3.45 5.15
N VAL A 19 -5.26 -2.99 4.82
CA VAL A 19 -4.03 -3.45 5.45
C VAL A 19 -3.94 -3.00 6.91
N ARG A 20 -3.31 -3.83 7.75
CA ARG A 20 -3.27 -3.59 9.20
C ARG A 20 -2.58 -2.29 9.61
N VAL A 21 -1.53 -1.87 8.91
CA VAL A 21 -0.87 -0.59 9.20
C VAL A 21 -1.86 0.58 9.12
N LEU A 22 -2.79 0.54 8.18
CA LEU A 22 -3.82 1.56 8.01
C LEU A 22 -4.85 1.49 9.15
N LEU A 23 -5.38 0.30 9.44
CA LEU A 23 -6.40 0.10 10.49
C LEU A 23 -5.86 0.43 11.89
N ASP A 24 -4.65 -0.05 12.22
CA ASP A 24 -4.05 0.15 13.54
C ASP A 24 -3.68 1.63 13.79
N ASN A 25 -3.54 2.43 12.72
CA ASN A 25 -3.12 3.83 12.78
C ASN A 25 -4.13 4.81 12.16
N GLN A 26 -5.39 4.42 12.00
CA GLN A 26 -6.42 5.27 11.37
C GLN A 26 -6.59 6.64 12.04
N ARG A 27 -6.22 6.78 13.33
CA ARG A 27 -6.22 8.06 14.05
C ARG A 27 -5.24 9.10 13.50
N LEU A 28 -4.27 8.66 12.66
CA LEU A 28 -3.28 9.51 11.99
C LEU A 28 -3.75 10.00 10.62
N LEU A 29 -4.92 9.55 10.15
CA LEU A 29 -5.52 10.06 8.93
C LEU A 29 -5.99 11.50 9.12
N PRO A 30 -5.77 12.39 8.13
CA PRO A 30 -6.48 13.68 8.10
C PRO A 30 -7.99 13.47 7.96
N SER A 31 -8.77 14.50 8.22
CA SER A 31 -10.23 14.42 8.20
C SER A 31 -10.82 14.20 6.80
N CYS A 32 -10.13 14.58 5.76
CA CYS A 32 -10.49 14.42 4.34
C CYS A 32 -9.27 14.70 3.47
N GLY A 33 -9.41 14.57 2.16
CA GLY A 33 -8.39 14.91 1.18
C GLY A 33 -8.28 13.89 0.07
N ASN A 34 -7.19 13.95 -0.68
CA ASN A 34 -6.88 13.03 -1.77
C ASN A 34 -6.03 11.87 -1.25
N ALA A 35 -6.44 10.66 -1.50
CA ALA A 35 -5.69 9.47 -1.10
C ALA A 35 -5.26 8.63 -2.30
N LEU A 36 -4.12 7.97 -2.18
CA LEU A 36 -3.61 7.02 -3.17
C LEU A 36 -3.45 5.64 -2.53
N ASP A 37 -4.10 4.64 -3.12
CA ASP A 37 -3.82 3.23 -2.89
C ASP A 37 -2.83 2.76 -3.98
N TYR A 38 -1.57 2.62 -3.61
CA TYR A 38 -0.45 2.37 -4.53
C TYR A 38 -0.18 0.88 -4.64
N ALA A 39 -0.21 0.33 -5.86
CA ALA A 39 -0.22 -1.11 -6.14
C ALA A 39 -1.44 -1.79 -5.46
N SER A 40 -2.61 -1.25 -5.77
CA SER A 40 -3.84 -1.42 -5.00
C SER A 40 -4.45 -2.82 -5.06
N GLY A 41 -4.17 -3.59 -6.12
CA GLY A 41 -4.89 -4.84 -6.39
C GLY A 41 -6.40 -4.57 -6.42
N LEU A 42 -7.15 -5.27 -5.58
CA LEU A 42 -8.60 -5.05 -5.43
C LEU A 42 -8.97 -3.91 -4.48
N SER A 43 -7.99 -3.10 -4.11
CA SER A 43 -8.16 -1.82 -3.42
C SER A 43 -8.98 -1.85 -2.12
N GLY A 44 -8.71 -2.82 -1.26
CA GLY A 44 -9.32 -2.85 0.08
C GLY A 44 -8.99 -1.59 0.89
N ASN A 45 -7.77 -1.05 0.75
CA ASN A 45 -7.39 0.23 1.36
C ASN A 45 -8.17 1.39 0.75
N GLY A 46 -8.29 1.42 -0.59
CA GLY A 46 -9.02 2.48 -1.28
C GLY A 46 -10.51 2.49 -0.95
N VAL A 47 -11.14 1.33 -0.87
CA VAL A 47 -12.54 1.20 -0.42
C VAL A 47 -12.70 1.76 0.99
N PHE A 48 -11.81 1.38 1.92
CA PHE A 48 -11.84 1.88 3.29
C PHE A 48 -11.68 3.41 3.33
N LEU A 49 -10.70 3.97 2.62
CA LEU A 49 -10.45 5.41 2.60
C LEU A 49 -11.62 6.18 1.97
N ALA A 50 -12.21 5.68 0.89
CA ALA A 50 -13.40 6.30 0.29
C ALA A 50 -14.60 6.31 1.24
N GLN A 51 -14.79 5.26 2.05
CA GLN A 51 -15.80 5.20 3.11
C GLN A 51 -15.54 6.19 4.26
N GLN A 52 -14.27 6.60 4.46
CA GLN A 52 -13.89 7.66 5.41
C GLN A 52 -14.03 9.08 4.81
N GLY A 53 -14.47 9.21 3.55
CA GLY A 53 -14.70 10.51 2.90
C GLY A 53 -13.52 11.06 2.10
N PHE A 54 -12.51 10.24 1.79
CA PHE A 54 -11.42 10.62 0.89
C PHE A 54 -11.84 10.51 -0.59
N GLU A 55 -11.25 11.37 -1.43
CA GLU A 55 -11.20 11.15 -2.87
C GLU A 55 -10.01 10.23 -3.18
N VAL A 56 -10.28 9.04 -3.69
CA VAL A 56 -9.27 7.99 -3.79
C VAL A 56 -8.90 7.67 -5.23
N SER A 57 -7.61 7.72 -5.52
CA SER A 57 -7.01 7.10 -6.70
C SER A 57 -6.42 5.74 -6.31
N ALA A 58 -6.66 4.71 -7.12
CA ALA A 58 -6.10 3.38 -6.93
C ALA A 58 -5.31 2.98 -8.18
N TRP A 59 -4.01 2.72 -8.02
CA TRP A 59 -3.14 2.39 -9.16
C TRP A 59 -2.69 0.94 -9.11
N ASP A 60 -2.92 0.20 -10.18
CA ASP A 60 -2.45 -1.18 -10.31
C ASP A 60 -2.14 -1.53 -11.78
N LEU A 61 -1.31 -2.54 -12.00
CA LEU A 61 -0.96 -3.04 -13.33
C LEU A 61 -2.07 -3.90 -13.95
N SER A 62 -2.92 -4.53 -13.13
CA SER A 62 -3.94 -5.48 -13.56
C SER A 62 -5.18 -4.79 -14.10
N ASP A 63 -5.47 -4.98 -15.40
CA ASP A 63 -6.73 -4.51 -15.99
C ASP A 63 -7.95 -5.11 -15.30
N ILE A 64 -7.86 -6.38 -14.89
CA ILE A 64 -8.97 -7.08 -14.21
C ILE A 64 -9.25 -6.43 -12.84
N ALA A 65 -8.20 -6.15 -12.06
CA ALA A 65 -8.37 -5.49 -10.77
C ALA A 65 -8.97 -4.09 -10.94
N VAL A 66 -8.40 -3.28 -11.84
CA VAL A 66 -8.87 -1.92 -12.15
C VAL A 66 -10.35 -1.91 -12.54
N ASN A 67 -10.75 -2.77 -13.47
CA ASN A 67 -12.15 -2.85 -13.92
C ASN A 67 -13.10 -3.27 -12.79
N LYS A 68 -12.71 -4.23 -11.95
CA LYS A 68 -13.50 -4.68 -10.81
C LYS A 68 -13.66 -3.58 -9.76
N VAL A 69 -12.57 -2.86 -9.45
CA VAL A 69 -12.61 -1.75 -8.48
C VAL A 69 -13.52 -0.63 -8.97
N ASN A 70 -13.42 -0.22 -10.24
CA ASN A 70 -14.27 0.82 -10.80
C ASN A 70 -15.75 0.41 -10.83
N ALA A 71 -16.06 -0.83 -11.20
CA ALA A 71 -17.42 -1.34 -11.16
C ALA A 71 -18.00 -1.34 -9.73
N TYR A 72 -17.23 -1.80 -8.76
CA TYR A 72 -17.62 -1.80 -7.36
C TYR A 72 -17.80 -0.37 -6.80
N ALA A 73 -16.87 0.53 -7.10
CA ALA A 73 -16.96 1.92 -6.68
C ALA A 73 -18.21 2.60 -7.23
N HIS A 74 -18.55 2.37 -8.50
CA HIS A 74 -19.79 2.86 -9.11
C HIS A 74 -21.02 2.28 -8.43
N GLU A 75 -21.08 0.96 -8.22
CA GLU A 75 -22.21 0.30 -7.54
C GLU A 75 -22.45 0.85 -6.13
N LYS A 76 -21.36 1.06 -5.37
CA LYS A 76 -21.39 1.54 -3.97
C LYS A 76 -21.37 3.06 -3.84
N GLN A 77 -21.34 3.80 -4.95
CA GLN A 77 -21.28 5.27 -4.98
C GLN A 77 -20.09 5.82 -4.16
N LEU A 78 -18.92 5.17 -4.28
CA LEU A 78 -17.70 5.58 -3.59
C LEU A 78 -16.90 6.56 -4.44
N SER A 79 -16.28 7.56 -3.81
CA SER A 79 -15.28 8.45 -4.43
C SER A 79 -13.94 7.71 -4.59
N LEU A 80 -13.95 6.68 -5.42
CA LEU A 80 -12.80 5.82 -5.71
C LEU A 80 -12.69 5.60 -7.21
N HIS A 81 -11.52 5.91 -7.77
CA HIS A 81 -11.22 5.69 -9.17
C HIS A 81 -9.93 4.90 -9.33
N ALA A 82 -9.99 3.76 -10.02
CA ALA A 82 -8.84 2.92 -10.30
C ALA A 82 -8.31 3.17 -11.73
N GLU A 83 -6.99 3.23 -11.86
CA GLU A 83 -6.29 3.41 -13.12
C GLU A 83 -5.24 2.32 -13.33
N LYS A 84 -5.10 1.85 -14.59
CA LYS A 84 -3.98 0.98 -14.94
C LYS A 84 -2.70 1.78 -14.95
N MET A 85 -1.74 1.37 -14.11
CA MET A 85 -0.46 2.04 -13.97
C MET A 85 0.67 1.03 -13.82
N ASP A 86 1.68 1.14 -14.67
CA ASP A 86 2.92 0.38 -14.53
C ASP A 86 3.85 1.15 -13.58
N LEU A 87 3.83 0.77 -12.32
CA LEU A 87 4.53 1.45 -11.24
C LEU A 87 6.03 1.15 -11.21
N GLU A 88 6.49 0.15 -11.98
CA GLU A 88 7.90 -0.21 -12.10
C GLU A 88 8.55 0.47 -13.31
N ASN A 89 7.89 0.45 -14.48
CA ASN A 89 8.49 0.96 -15.71
C ASN A 89 8.07 2.41 -16.06
N SER A 90 7.14 3.00 -15.32
CA SER A 90 6.63 4.34 -15.58
C SER A 90 6.83 5.31 -14.41
N VAL A 91 7.82 5.08 -13.56
CA VAL A 91 8.08 5.87 -12.33
C VAL A 91 8.15 7.37 -12.62
N ASP A 92 8.83 7.78 -13.69
CA ASP A 92 8.99 9.20 -14.07
C ASP A 92 7.70 9.87 -14.54
N LYS A 93 6.68 9.08 -14.89
CA LYS A 93 5.39 9.57 -15.36
C LYS A 93 4.36 9.71 -14.25
N LEU A 94 4.64 9.15 -13.07
CA LEU A 94 3.74 9.21 -11.92
C LEU A 94 3.63 10.66 -11.42
N LYS A 95 2.41 11.17 -11.37
CA LYS A 95 2.10 12.53 -10.94
C LYS A 95 0.87 12.52 -10.04
N GLY A 96 0.85 13.44 -9.12
CA GLY A 96 -0.26 13.62 -8.20
C GLY A 96 0.20 14.33 -6.94
N GLU A 97 -0.76 14.78 -6.16
CA GLU A 97 -0.55 15.40 -4.85
C GLU A 97 -1.56 14.81 -3.88
N PHE A 98 -1.07 13.98 -2.96
CA PHE A 98 -1.90 13.21 -2.06
C PHE A 98 -1.69 13.61 -0.61
N ASP A 99 -2.78 13.64 0.14
CA ASP A 99 -2.78 13.83 1.60
C ASP A 99 -2.45 12.51 2.31
N VAL A 100 -2.81 11.38 1.67
CA VAL A 100 -2.54 10.03 2.17
C VAL A 100 -2.04 9.13 1.04
N ILE A 101 -0.99 8.38 1.29
CA ILE A 101 -0.57 7.27 0.42
C ILE A 101 -0.53 5.98 1.24
N VAL A 102 -1.15 4.93 0.72
CA VAL A 102 -1.06 3.58 1.29
C VAL A 102 -0.36 2.66 0.31
N VAL A 103 0.64 1.93 0.80
CA VAL A 103 1.35 0.88 0.05
C VAL A 103 1.25 -0.42 0.83
N SER A 104 0.73 -1.48 0.19
CA SER A 104 0.58 -2.78 0.82
C SER A 104 1.13 -3.91 -0.04
N PHE A 105 2.06 -4.68 0.54
CA PHE A 105 2.65 -5.89 -0.07
C PHE A 105 3.24 -5.66 -1.47
N PHE A 106 3.76 -4.47 -1.70
CA PHE A 106 4.50 -4.08 -2.90
C PHE A 106 5.88 -3.56 -2.51
N LEU A 107 6.90 -3.88 -3.29
CA LEU A 107 8.24 -3.34 -3.15
C LEU A 107 8.92 -3.22 -4.52
N HIS A 108 9.13 -1.98 -4.92
CA HIS A 108 9.99 -1.60 -6.03
C HIS A 108 10.87 -0.43 -5.55
N ARG A 109 12.17 -0.67 -5.40
CA ARG A 109 13.07 0.27 -4.71
C ARG A 109 13.22 1.59 -5.44
N GLU A 110 13.25 1.54 -6.77
CA GLU A 110 13.35 2.74 -7.62
C GLU A 110 12.12 3.66 -7.48
N SER A 111 10.95 3.11 -7.10
CA SER A 111 9.73 3.91 -6.87
C SER A 111 9.60 4.44 -5.44
N LEU A 112 10.40 3.99 -4.48
CA LEU A 112 10.30 4.50 -3.11
C LEU A 112 10.45 6.03 -3.00
N PRO A 113 11.44 6.67 -3.66
CA PRO A 113 11.58 8.13 -3.59
C PRO A 113 10.39 8.89 -4.22
N ILE A 114 9.64 8.28 -5.15
CA ILE A 114 8.50 8.94 -5.77
C ILE A 114 7.34 9.09 -4.81
N LEU A 115 7.17 8.14 -3.87
CA LEU A 115 6.12 8.23 -2.86
C LEU A 115 6.24 9.53 -2.05
N TYR A 116 7.46 9.92 -1.67
CA TYR A 116 7.71 11.20 -1.01
C TYR A 116 7.33 12.40 -1.89
N LYS A 117 7.62 12.34 -3.19
CA LYS A 117 7.30 13.43 -4.14
C LYS A 117 5.79 13.56 -4.35
N LEU A 118 5.07 12.45 -4.38
CA LEU A 118 3.62 12.40 -4.56
C LEU A 118 2.85 12.87 -3.31
N LEU A 119 3.47 12.87 -2.13
CA LEU A 119 2.85 13.44 -0.94
C LEU A 119 2.89 14.95 -0.95
N LYS A 120 1.77 15.56 -0.57
CA LYS A 120 1.70 16.99 -0.19
C LYS A 120 2.53 17.26 1.06
N PRO A 121 2.96 18.51 1.32
CA PRO A 121 3.48 18.89 2.64
C PRO A 121 2.44 18.56 3.73
N GLY A 122 2.87 17.83 4.77
CA GLY A 122 1.98 17.32 5.83
C GLY A 122 1.25 16.03 5.48
N GLY A 123 1.39 15.51 4.27
CA GLY A 123 0.78 14.24 3.85
C GLY A 123 1.41 13.03 4.54
N VAL A 124 0.64 11.96 4.69
CA VAL A 124 1.02 10.76 5.47
C VAL A 124 1.16 9.53 4.59
N LEU A 125 2.29 8.85 4.73
CA LEU A 125 2.56 7.55 4.11
C LEU A 125 2.28 6.42 5.10
N PHE A 126 1.44 5.47 4.71
CA PHE A 126 1.24 4.18 5.37
C PHE A 126 1.86 3.09 4.52
N TYR A 127 2.80 2.34 5.05
CA TYR A 127 3.49 1.29 4.31
C TYR A 127 3.55 0.00 5.10
N GLN A 128 3.09 -1.11 4.50
CA GLN A 128 3.22 -2.46 5.06
C GLN A 128 3.67 -3.43 3.97
N THR A 129 4.77 -4.13 4.22
CA THR A 129 5.23 -5.22 3.35
C THR A 129 6.15 -6.16 4.12
N PHE A 130 6.67 -7.17 3.43
CA PHE A 130 7.59 -8.15 4.01
C PHE A 130 8.99 -7.58 4.23
N SER A 131 9.62 -7.98 5.34
CA SER A 131 10.97 -7.56 5.74
C SER A 131 11.79 -8.76 6.23
N GLY A 132 13.11 -8.69 6.07
CA GLY A 132 14.04 -9.73 6.54
C GLY A 132 13.84 -11.09 5.87
N GLU A 133 14.23 -12.16 6.58
CA GLU A 133 14.10 -13.52 6.08
C GLU A 133 12.65 -14.04 6.18
N PRO A 134 12.20 -14.91 5.25
CA PRO A 134 10.89 -15.53 5.33
C PRO A 134 10.81 -16.49 6.52
N LEU A 135 9.89 -16.24 7.45
CA LEU A 135 9.77 -17.03 8.67
C LEU A 135 8.74 -18.16 8.58
N ASN A 136 7.64 -17.96 7.86
CA ASN A 136 6.49 -18.87 7.87
C ASN A 136 6.10 -19.38 6.47
N GLY A 137 6.97 -19.21 5.46
CA GLY A 137 6.66 -19.58 4.09
C GLY A 137 5.56 -18.71 3.43
N ILE A 138 5.15 -17.62 4.11
CA ILE A 138 4.18 -16.66 3.61
C ILE A 138 4.94 -15.49 2.96
N GLY A 139 4.42 -15.01 1.82
CA GLY A 139 5.03 -13.91 1.09
C GLY A 139 6.17 -14.33 0.17
N PRO A 140 6.94 -13.36 -0.37
CA PRO A 140 7.99 -13.65 -1.34
C PRO A 140 9.14 -14.42 -0.72
N SER A 141 9.60 -15.47 -1.41
CA SER A 141 10.79 -16.24 -1.00
C SER A 141 12.11 -15.56 -1.40
N ARG A 142 12.06 -14.65 -2.39
CA ARG A 142 13.25 -13.95 -2.88
C ARG A 142 13.49 -12.68 -2.05
N SER A 143 14.72 -12.50 -1.55
CA SER A 143 15.14 -11.32 -0.79
C SER A 143 14.95 -10.00 -1.54
N ALA A 144 15.02 -10.02 -2.88
CA ALA A 144 14.79 -8.82 -3.71
C ALA A 144 13.39 -8.21 -3.52
N PHE A 145 12.38 -9.02 -3.14
CA PHE A 145 11.00 -8.58 -2.86
C PHE A 145 10.72 -8.40 -1.38
N ARG A 146 11.75 -8.33 -0.55
CA ARG A 146 11.66 -8.11 0.89
C ARG A 146 12.56 -6.94 1.27
N LEU A 147 12.10 -6.11 2.19
CA LEU A 147 12.91 -5.01 2.73
C LEU A 147 14.05 -5.57 3.58
N ARG A 148 15.19 -4.88 3.56
CA ARG A 148 16.20 -5.03 4.61
C ARG A 148 15.65 -4.45 5.91
N ARG A 149 16.14 -4.93 7.05
CA ARG A 149 15.77 -4.35 8.34
C ARG A 149 16.07 -2.86 8.39
N GLY A 150 15.09 -2.07 8.82
CA GLY A 150 15.22 -0.62 8.91
C GLY A 150 15.25 0.13 7.57
N GLU A 151 15.10 -0.53 6.41
CA GLU A 151 15.24 0.10 5.10
C GLU A 151 14.29 1.29 4.89
N LEU A 152 13.04 1.20 5.36
CA LEU A 152 12.11 2.33 5.24
C LEU A 152 12.52 3.52 6.12
N LEU A 153 13.14 3.29 7.28
CA LEU A 153 13.67 4.36 8.13
C LEU A 153 14.83 5.10 7.45
N GLU A 154 15.68 4.38 6.71
CA GLU A 154 16.76 4.97 5.93
C GLU A 154 16.21 5.77 4.73
N VAL A 155 15.34 5.15 3.93
CA VAL A 155 14.79 5.77 2.72
C VAL A 155 13.97 7.03 3.00
N PHE A 156 13.16 7.00 4.06
CA PHE A 156 12.28 8.11 4.45
C PHE A 156 12.81 8.88 5.68
N SER A 157 14.13 8.93 5.87
CA SER A 157 14.79 9.63 6.99
C SER A 157 14.49 11.13 7.05
N ASN A 158 14.02 11.72 5.93
CA ASN A 158 13.58 13.11 5.84
C ASN A 158 12.11 13.34 6.21
N MET A 159 11.37 12.28 6.57
CA MET A 159 9.99 12.36 7.04
C MET A 159 9.92 12.28 8.57
N GLN A 160 8.87 12.86 9.13
CA GLN A 160 8.58 12.69 10.56
C GLN A 160 7.99 11.29 10.80
N LEU A 161 8.72 10.42 11.47
CA LEU A 161 8.24 9.09 11.85
C LEU A 161 7.10 9.20 12.87
N LEU A 162 5.94 8.62 12.56
CA LEU A 162 4.75 8.62 13.42
C LEU A 162 4.52 7.27 14.09
N SER A 163 4.79 6.17 13.38
CA SER A 163 4.64 4.80 13.91
C SER A 163 5.57 3.85 13.16
N TYR A 164 6.22 2.96 13.89
CA TYR A 164 7.07 1.92 13.31
C TYR A 164 7.00 0.64 14.11
N ARG A 165 6.84 -0.47 13.41
CA ARG A 165 7.00 -1.81 13.95
C ARG A 165 7.59 -2.71 12.88
N GLU A 166 8.62 -3.45 13.20
CA GLU A 166 9.24 -4.44 12.34
C GLU A 166 9.39 -5.75 13.11
N ASP A 167 8.51 -6.68 12.81
CA ASP A 167 8.46 -7.98 13.45
C ASP A 167 9.33 -8.97 12.68
N CYS A 168 10.51 -9.25 13.19
CA CYS A 168 11.50 -10.14 12.57
C CYS A 168 11.89 -11.31 13.49
N SER A 169 11.01 -11.70 14.41
CA SER A 169 11.32 -12.73 15.43
C SER A 169 10.69 -14.07 15.10
N SER A 170 11.53 -15.11 15.00
CA SER A 170 11.12 -16.50 14.90
C SER A 170 10.63 -17.11 16.22
N THR A 171 10.63 -16.36 17.33
CA THR A 171 10.42 -16.90 18.68
C THR A 171 9.00 -16.76 19.22
N GLY A 172 8.08 -16.14 18.50
CA GLY A 172 6.70 -15.95 18.92
C GLY A 172 5.79 -17.09 18.48
N LYS A 173 5.37 -17.96 19.40
CA LYS A 173 4.47 -19.10 19.13
C LYS A 173 3.09 -18.74 18.57
N ASN A 174 2.72 -17.45 18.49
CA ASN A 174 1.39 -16.95 18.08
C ASN A 174 1.43 -15.76 17.10
N ASN A 175 2.55 -15.41 16.46
CA ASN A 175 2.62 -14.25 15.61
C ASN A 175 2.34 -14.61 14.14
N VAL A 176 1.09 -14.44 13.73
CA VAL A 176 0.62 -14.53 12.34
C VAL A 176 1.20 -13.42 11.45
N ILE A 177 1.92 -12.44 12.03
CA ILE A 177 2.42 -11.22 11.35
C ILE A 177 3.96 -11.13 11.46
N ALA A 178 4.64 -12.22 11.76
CA ALA A 178 6.10 -12.27 11.73
C ALA A 178 6.60 -11.91 10.30
N ASP A 179 7.80 -11.31 10.21
CA ASP A 179 8.46 -10.92 8.98
C ASP A 179 7.79 -9.79 8.15
N GLN A 180 7.09 -8.87 8.80
CA GLN A 180 6.54 -7.68 8.16
C GLN A 180 6.98 -6.39 8.86
N VAL A 181 7.04 -5.32 8.08
CA VAL A 181 7.24 -3.96 8.57
C VAL A 181 5.94 -3.17 8.44
N PHE A 182 5.66 -2.38 9.46
CA PHE A 182 4.57 -1.41 9.56
C PHE A 182 5.20 -0.04 9.75
N PHE A 183 5.02 0.85 8.81
CA PHE A 183 5.65 2.16 8.79
C PHE A 183 4.62 3.23 8.51
N VAL A 184 4.59 4.27 9.34
CA VAL A 184 3.79 5.48 9.11
C VAL A 184 4.67 6.69 9.35
N ALA A 185 4.74 7.58 8.36
CA ALA A 185 5.51 8.82 8.46
C ALA A 185 4.81 9.97 7.74
N GLN A 186 5.08 11.19 8.17
CA GLN A 186 4.54 12.43 7.63
C GLN A 186 5.65 13.23 6.93
N LYS A 187 5.32 13.78 5.75
CA LYS A 187 6.18 14.67 4.98
C LYS A 187 6.25 16.07 5.56
#